data_75ee1544d588251cd324f9e58dbd6f44
#
_entry.id   75ee1544d588251cd324f9e58dbd6f44
#
_cell.length_a   1.000
_cell.length_b   1.000
_cell.length_c   1.000
_cell.angle_alpha   90.00
_cell.angle_beta   90.00
_cell.angle_gamma   90.00
#
_symmetry.space_group_name_H-M   'P 1'
#
loop_
_entity.id
_entity.type
_entity.pdbx_description
1 polymer ?
#
loop_
_entity_poly.entity_id
_entity_poly.type
_entity_poly.pdbx_seq_one_letter_code
_entity_poly.pdbx_strand_id
1 'polypeptide(L)'
;MKTRSITAAVRPALSQTPAWVLDLATIRRLEGRWLDETEPGELMACAGAAVARVAMAMWKNLPAHAPVILLVGPGNNGGDALVAGRILRRAGLAVWAAGMPGLDTTPPEAEDARAAWEAWRADGQIIHGFEQVADWLWPDGDAPDDDDQDDDVPPAEPALIIDG
;
A
#
# COMPACT_ATOMS: atom_id res chain seq x y z
N MET A 1 -26.13 12.25 1.82
CA MET A 1 -24.71 11.92 1.71
C MET A 1 -24.40 11.62 0.26
N LYS A 2 -23.60 12.45 -0.43
CA LYS A 2 -23.26 12.24 -1.83
C LYS A 2 -21.91 11.54 -1.88
N THR A 3 -21.93 10.25 -2.17
CA THR A 3 -20.73 9.46 -2.45
C THR A 3 -20.06 10.05 -3.71
N ARG A 4 -18.95 10.74 -3.56
CA ARG A 4 -18.13 11.14 -4.70
C ARG A 4 -17.35 9.91 -5.16
N SER A 5 -17.71 9.40 -6.33
CA SER A 5 -16.98 8.32 -7.00
C SER A 5 -15.57 8.80 -7.37
N ILE A 6 -14.56 8.18 -6.79
CA ILE A 6 -13.13 8.48 -7.02
C ILE A 6 -12.62 7.92 -8.36
N THR A 7 -13.47 7.24 -9.11
CA THR A 7 -13.10 6.47 -10.32
C THR A 7 -12.69 7.33 -11.53
N ALA A 8 -12.85 8.65 -11.48
CA ALA A 8 -12.63 9.51 -12.66
C ALA A 8 -11.20 10.03 -12.84
N ALA A 9 -10.32 9.96 -11.81
CA ALA A 9 -9.03 10.65 -11.84
C ALA A 9 -7.85 9.82 -12.37
N VAL A 10 -7.98 8.51 -12.53
CA VAL A 10 -6.85 7.61 -12.87
C VAL A 10 -6.62 7.45 -14.38
N ARG A 11 -7.56 7.84 -15.20
CA ARG A 11 -7.55 7.55 -16.65
C ARG A 11 -6.52 8.28 -17.53
N PRO A 12 -6.05 9.49 -17.27
CA PRO A 12 -5.22 10.19 -18.26
C PRO A 12 -3.77 9.73 -18.35
N ALA A 13 -3.21 9.13 -17.29
CA ALA A 13 -1.78 8.81 -17.26
C ALA A 13 -1.41 7.45 -17.88
N LEU A 14 -2.37 6.56 -18.08
CA LEU A 14 -2.15 5.21 -18.61
C LEU A 14 -2.48 5.05 -20.10
N SER A 15 -2.96 6.09 -20.79
CA SER A 15 -3.64 5.94 -22.06
C SER A 15 -2.75 6.01 -23.33
N GLN A 16 -1.43 6.11 -23.22
CA GLN A 16 -0.57 6.31 -24.39
C GLN A 16 0.36 5.15 -24.74
N THR A 17 0.40 4.10 -23.94
CA THR A 17 1.14 2.88 -24.29
C THR A 17 0.14 1.78 -24.60
N PRO A 18 0.27 1.05 -25.73
CA PRO A 18 -0.58 -0.11 -25.98
C PRO A 18 -0.38 -1.11 -24.85
N ALA A 19 -1.39 -1.26 -23.98
CA ALA A 19 -1.37 -2.23 -22.90
C ALA A 19 -1.73 -3.59 -23.51
N TRP A 20 -0.78 -4.51 -23.52
CA TRP A 20 -1.04 -5.91 -23.82
C TRP A 20 -1.72 -6.56 -22.62
N VAL A 21 -2.88 -7.14 -22.85
CA VAL A 21 -3.51 -8.01 -21.86
C VAL A 21 -2.96 -9.41 -22.08
N LEU A 22 -2.22 -9.91 -21.11
CA LEU A 22 -1.60 -11.24 -21.17
C LEU A 22 -2.43 -12.22 -20.32
N ASP A 23 -2.49 -13.47 -20.74
CA ASP A 23 -3.04 -14.52 -19.90
C ASP A 23 -2.10 -14.88 -18.73
N LEU A 24 -2.66 -15.49 -17.69
CA LEU A 24 -1.92 -15.83 -16.48
C LEU A 24 -0.71 -16.75 -16.75
N ALA A 25 -0.83 -17.67 -17.69
CA ALA A 25 0.27 -18.59 -18.01
C ALA A 25 1.45 -17.84 -18.66
N THR A 26 1.15 -16.85 -19.49
CA THR A 26 2.16 -15.98 -20.09
C THR A 26 2.83 -15.09 -19.03
N ILE A 27 2.06 -14.50 -18.13
CA ILE A 27 2.58 -13.69 -17.03
C ILE A 27 3.55 -14.54 -16.18
N ARG A 28 3.11 -15.70 -15.68
CA ARG A 28 3.94 -16.59 -14.86
C ARG A 28 5.24 -17.03 -15.56
N ARG A 29 5.18 -17.27 -16.87
CA ARG A 29 6.37 -17.62 -17.64
C ARG A 29 7.35 -16.45 -17.75
N LEU A 30 6.85 -15.22 -17.90
CA LEU A 30 7.69 -14.02 -17.95
C LEU A 30 8.31 -13.72 -16.60
N GLU A 31 7.52 -13.83 -15.51
CA GLU A 31 8.00 -13.70 -14.13
C GLU A 31 9.07 -14.74 -13.82
N GLY A 32 8.84 -16.02 -14.17
CA GLY A 32 9.84 -17.09 -13.97
C GLY A 32 11.15 -16.81 -14.67
N ARG A 33 11.11 -16.34 -15.92
CA ARG A 33 12.34 -15.96 -16.64
C ARG A 33 13.04 -14.76 -16.00
N TRP A 34 12.27 -13.78 -15.51
CA TRP A 34 12.84 -12.64 -14.78
C TRP A 34 13.55 -13.13 -13.52
N LEU A 35 12.89 -13.97 -12.71
CA LEU A 35 13.46 -14.50 -11.47
C LEU A 35 14.73 -15.35 -11.68
N ASP A 36 14.86 -16.02 -12.83
CA ASP A 36 16.06 -16.77 -13.20
C ASP A 36 17.27 -15.85 -13.54
N GLU A 37 17.02 -14.61 -13.91
CA GLU A 37 18.01 -13.65 -14.41
C GLU A 37 18.34 -12.52 -13.41
N THR A 38 17.59 -12.40 -12.29
CA THR A 38 17.69 -11.29 -11.34
C THR A 38 17.92 -11.78 -9.91
N GLU A 39 18.33 -10.84 -9.04
CA GLU A 39 18.49 -11.13 -7.62
C GLU A 39 17.13 -11.30 -6.91
N PRO A 40 17.08 -12.13 -5.85
CA PRO A 40 15.88 -12.28 -5.03
C PRO A 40 15.33 -10.93 -4.56
N GLY A 41 14.01 -10.75 -4.64
CA GLY A 41 13.32 -9.52 -4.23
C GLY A 41 13.36 -8.38 -5.26
N GLU A 42 14.09 -8.49 -6.37
CA GLU A 42 14.18 -7.42 -7.36
C GLU A 42 12.84 -7.18 -8.07
N LEU A 43 12.09 -8.24 -8.38
CA LEU A 43 10.77 -8.13 -8.99
C LEU A 43 9.80 -7.36 -8.06
N MET A 44 9.78 -7.71 -6.78
CA MET A 44 8.98 -7.02 -5.76
C MET A 44 9.41 -5.57 -5.58
N ALA A 45 10.72 -5.30 -5.58
CA ALA A 45 11.24 -3.94 -5.51
C ALA A 45 10.77 -3.09 -6.70
N CYS A 46 10.80 -3.65 -7.92
CA CYS A 46 10.31 -2.99 -9.13
C CYS A 46 8.78 -2.75 -9.09
N ALA A 47 8.01 -3.75 -8.65
CA ALA A 47 6.56 -3.65 -8.53
C ALA A 47 6.16 -2.59 -7.50
N GLY A 48 6.72 -2.64 -6.28
CA GLY A 48 6.47 -1.65 -5.25
C GLY A 48 6.90 -0.23 -5.64
N ALA A 49 8.01 -0.08 -6.36
CA ALA A 49 8.42 1.22 -6.89
C ALA A 49 7.45 1.76 -7.96
N ALA A 50 6.88 0.88 -8.79
CA ALA A 50 5.86 1.27 -9.76
C ALA A 50 4.57 1.74 -9.05
N VAL A 51 4.11 1.02 -8.03
CA VAL A 51 2.97 1.40 -7.19
C VAL A 51 3.24 2.76 -6.51
N ALA A 52 4.39 2.94 -5.86
CA ALA A 52 4.73 4.20 -5.21
C ALA A 52 4.74 5.38 -6.18
N ARG A 53 5.23 5.20 -7.41
CA ARG A 53 5.23 6.25 -8.45
C ARG A 53 3.81 6.67 -8.82
N VAL A 54 2.89 5.71 -8.99
CA VAL A 54 1.49 5.98 -9.29
C VAL A 54 0.83 6.68 -8.10
N ALA A 55 1.05 6.16 -6.89
CA ALA A 55 0.53 6.73 -5.66
C ALA A 55 0.96 8.20 -5.46
N MET A 56 2.24 8.52 -5.68
CA MET A 56 2.74 9.90 -5.62
C MET A 56 2.09 10.81 -6.67
N ALA A 57 1.85 10.29 -7.88
CA ALA A 57 1.18 11.07 -8.92
C ALA A 57 -0.30 11.36 -8.56
N MET A 58 -0.98 10.42 -7.94
CA MET A 58 -2.34 10.59 -7.44
C MET A 58 -2.38 11.55 -6.23
N TRP A 59 -1.47 11.35 -5.28
CA TRP A 59 -1.39 12.12 -4.04
C TRP A 59 -1.20 13.62 -4.27
N LYS A 60 -0.49 14.03 -5.31
CA LYS A 60 -0.31 15.45 -5.69
C LYS A 60 -1.62 16.23 -5.88
N ASN A 61 -2.73 15.52 -6.14
CA ASN A 61 -4.05 16.12 -6.33
C ASN A 61 -4.90 16.12 -5.04
N LEU A 62 -4.30 15.71 -3.92
CA LEU A 62 -4.95 15.58 -2.62
C LEU A 62 -4.39 16.63 -1.65
N PRO A 63 -5.06 16.88 -0.51
CA PRO A 63 -4.52 17.76 0.53
C PRO A 63 -3.12 17.31 0.97
N ALA A 64 -2.23 18.26 1.24
CA ALA A 64 -0.82 17.97 1.55
C ALA A 64 -0.59 17.12 2.81
N HIS A 65 -1.58 17.06 3.70
CA HIS A 65 -1.56 16.27 4.95
C HIS A 65 -2.30 14.94 4.83
N ALA A 66 -2.82 14.64 3.65
CA ALA A 66 -3.62 13.45 3.42
C ALA A 66 -2.78 12.17 3.59
N PRO A 67 -3.17 11.24 4.47
CA PRO A 67 -2.43 10.02 4.70
C PRO A 67 -2.61 9.01 3.56
N VAL A 68 -1.66 8.10 3.46
CA VAL A 68 -1.74 6.91 2.62
C VAL A 68 -1.97 5.70 3.51
N ILE A 69 -2.99 4.92 3.23
CA ILE A 69 -3.29 3.67 3.91
C ILE A 69 -2.89 2.50 3.00
N LEU A 70 -2.07 1.60 3.51
CA LEU A 70 -1.76 0.33 2.88
C LEU A 70 -2.69 -0.74 3.46
N LEU A 71 -3.41 -1.46 2.62
CA LEU A 71 -4.07 -2.70 3.01
C LEU A 71 -3.14 -3.85 2.65
N VAL A 72 -2.62 -4.54 3.66
CA VAL A 72 -1.55 -5.53 3.50
C VAL A 72 -2.10 -6.94 3.59
N GLY A 73 -2.08 -7.66 2.48
CA GLY A 73 -2.39 -9.08 2.42
C GLY A 73 -1.19 -9.97 2.78
N PRO A 74 -1.42 -11.30 2.95
CA PRO A 74 -0.37 -12.25 3.35
C PRO A 74 0.54 -12.70 2.18
N GLY A 75 0.25 -12.25 0.97
CA GLY A 75 0.98 -12.65 -0.25
C GLY A 75 1.94 -11.59 -0.77
N ASN A 76 2.44 -11.83 -1.99
CA ASN A 76 3.38 -10.92 -2.64
C ASN A 76 2.81 -9.52 -2.90
N ASN A 77 1.51 -9.39 -3.17
CA ASN A 77 0.88 -8.08 -3.34
C ASN A 77 1.01 -7.23 -2.05
N GLY A 78 0.82 -7.86 -0.87
CA GLY A 78 1.07 -7.19 0.41
C GLY A 78 2.53 -6.76 0.56
N GLY A 79 3.47 -7.58 0.09
CA GLY A 79 4.88 -7.22 0.01
C GLY A 79 5.13 -6.00 -0.88
N ASP A 80 4.52 -5.96 -2.07
CA ASP A 80 4.59 -4.82 -3.00
C ASP A 80 4.05 -3.53 -2.36
N ALA A 81 2.93 -3.63 -1.61
CA ALA A 81 2.37 -2.50 -0.87
C ALA A 81 3.33 -2.00 0.21
N LEU A 82 3.97 -2.89 0.98
CA LEU A 82 4.96 -2.50 1.99
C LEU A 82 6.20 -1.85 1.37
N VAL A 83 6.70 -2.37 0.25
CA VAL A 83 7.81 -1.73 -0.50
C VAL A 83 7.39 -0.34 -0.97
N ALA A 84 6.19 -0.19 -1.54
CA ALA A 84 5.66 1.10 -1.96
C ALA A 84 5.54 2.07 -0.77
N GLY A 85 5.00 1.61 0.35
CA GLY A 85 4.85 2.39 1.58
C GLY A 85 6.18 2.93 2.10
N ARG A 86 7.24 2.11 2.11
CA ARG A 86 8.58 2.55 2.51
C ARG A 86 9.12 3.65 1.60
N ILE A 87 8.89 3.55 0.29
CA ILE A 87 9.28 4.60 -0.68
C ILE A 87 8.52 5.89 -0.40
N LEU A 88 7.19 5.82 -0.20
CA LEU A 88 6.34 6.96 0.09
C LEU A 88 6.72 7.65 1.40
N ARG A 89 7.03 6.89 2.45
CA ARG A 89 7.53 7.44 3.73
C ARG A 89 8.86 8.18 3.57
N ARG A 90 9.80 7.61 2.82
CA ARG A 90 11.07 8.29 2.50
C ARG A 90 10.87 9.56 1.69
N ALA A 91 9.79 9.66 0.94
CA ALA A 91 9.36 10.88 0.25
C ALA A 91 8.64 11.89 1.17
N GLY A 92 8.45 11.55 2.47
CA GLY A 92 7.86 12.45 3.47
C GLY A 92 6.34 12.34 3.61
N LEU A 93 5.71 11.32 3.02
CA LEU A 93 4.28 11.10 3.17
C LEU A 93 3.97 10.37 4.49
N ALA A 94 2.85 10.71 5.13
CA ALA A 94 2.28 9.93 6.22
C ALA A 94 1.69 8.63 5.64
N VAL A 95 2.23 7.48 6.05
CA VAL A 95 1.81 6.17 5.54
C VAL A 95 1.55 5.23 6.70
N TRP A 96 0.39 4.61 6.69
CA TRP A 96 -0.06 3.63 7.68
C TRP A 96 -0.30 2.29 7.01
N ALA A 97 -0.02 1.21 7.71
CA ALA A 97 -0.25 -0.15 7.20
C ALA A 97 -1.30 -0.85 8.07
N ALA A 98 -2.34 -1.36 7.41
CA ALA A 98 -3.35 -2.23 7.99
C ALA A 98 -3.18 -3.63 7.39
N GLY A 99 -3.02 -4.64 8.24
CA GLY A 99 -2.85 -6.02 7.82
C GLY A 99 -4.06 -6.89 8.15
N MET A 100 -4.21 -7.98 7.42
CA MET A 100 -5.12 -9.05 7.82
C MET A 100 -4.73 -9.61 9.21
N PRO A 101 -5.69 -10.19 9.95
CA PRO A 101 -5.42 -10.75 11.28
C PRO A 101 -4.17 -11.63 11.30
N GLY A 102 -3.26 -11.33 12.21
CA GLY A 102 -1.99 -12.04 12.39
C GLY A 102 -0.78 -11.41 11.71
N LEU A 103 -0.93 -10.55 10.71
CA LEU A 103 0.20 -9.89 10.03
C LEU A 103 0.88 -8.81 10.90
N ASP A 104 0.25 -8.38 11.96
CA ASP A 104 0.82 -7.51 12.98
C ASP A 104 1.99 -8.19 13.74
N THR A 105 1.93 -9.51 13.88
CA THR A 105 2.89 -10.31 14.67
C THR A 105 3.59 -11.42 13.89
N THR A 106 2.93 -11.96 12.85
CA THR A 106 3.42 -13.12 12.09
C THR A 106 3.82 -12.70 10.67
N PRO A 107 5.07 -12.95 10.25
CA PRO A 107 5.50 -12.62 8.90
C PRO A 107 4.80 -13.49 7.85
N PRO A 108 4.64 -12.98 6.61
CA PRO A 108 4.16 -13.76 5.47
C PRO A 108 5.00 -15.01 5.21
N GLU A 109 4.38 -16.03 4.58
CA GLU A 109 5.09 -17.27 4.20
C GLU A 109 5.99 -17.08 2.97
N ALA A 110 5.55 -16.29 1.99
CA ALA A 110 6.32 -15.99 0.78
C ALA A 110 7.59 -15.21 1.13
N GLU A 111 8.74 -15.65 0.62
CA GLU A 111 10.07 -15.15 1.00
C GLU A 111 10.22 -13.64 0.75
N ASP A 112 9.85 -13.16 -0.44
CA ASP A 112 9.96 -11.75 -0.79
C ASP A 112 9.00 -10.88 0.04
N ALA A 113 7.77 -11.35 0.27
CA ALA A 113 6.80 -10.66 1.13
C ALA A 113 7.28 -10.59 2.58
N ARG A 114 7.91 -11.67 3.08
CA ARG A 114 8.54 -11.70 4.40
C ARG A 114 9.66 -10.68 4.51
N ALA A 115 10.55 -10.63 3.52
CA ALA A 115 11.63 -9.66 3.50
C ALA A 115 11.11 -8.21 3.49
N ALA A 116 10.04 -7.92 2.76
CA ALA A 116 9.39 -6.62 2.76
C ALA A 116 8.76 -6.29 4.12
N TRP A 117 8.10 -7.27 4.77
CA TRP A 117 7.52 -7.15 6.10
C TRP A 117 8.60 -6.88 7.17
N GLU A 118 9.70 -7.64 7.16
CA GLU A 118 10.84 -7.45 8.05
C GLU A 118 11.47 -6.07 7.87
N ALA A 119 11.63 -5.64 6.62
CA ALA A 119 12.17 -4.34 6.30
C ALA A 119 11.25 -3.18 6.75
N TRP A 120 9.92 -3.34 6.67
CA TRP A 120 8.95 -2.39 7.19
C TRP A 120 9.10 -2.23 8.70
N ARG A 121 9.18 -3.35 9.44
CA ARG A 121 9.34 -3.36 10.88
C ARG A 121 10.71 -2.85 11.34
N ALA A 122 11.77 -3.14 10.58
CA ALA A 122 13.11 -2.61 10.85
C ALA A 122 13.19 -1.08 10.73
N ASP A 123 12.33 -0.48 9.89
CA ASP A 123 12.17 0.99 9.81
C ASP A 123 11.35 1.55 11.01
N GLY A 124 11.04 0.74 12.03
CA GLY A 124 10.28 1.13 13.22
C GLY A 124 8.76 1.24 12.97
N GLN A 125 8.26 0.67 11.88
CA GLN A 125 6.86 0.77 11.52
C GLN A 125 6.05 -0.43 12.03
N ILE A 126 4.79 -0.18 12.39
CA ILE A 126 3.82 -1.21 12.80
C ILE A 126 2.90 -1.54 11.60
N ILE A 127 2.34 -2.75 11.63
CA ILE A 127 1.17 -3.12 10.82
C ILE A 127 0.03 -3.25 11.82
N HIS A 128 -0.96 -2.38 11.69
CA HIS A 128 -2.14 -2.38 12.53
C HIS A 128 -3.11 -3.49 12.12
N GLY A 129 -3.95 -3.96 13.04
CA GLY A 129 -5.04 -4.85 12.68
C GLY A 129 -6.04 -4.13 11.76
N PHE A 130 -6.58 -4.84 10.78
CA PHE A 130 -7.53 -4.26 9.83
C PHE A 130 -8.77 -3.67 10.53
N GLU A 131 -9.28 -4.33 11.59
CA GLU A 131 -10.42 -3.84 12.37
C GLU A 131 -10.12 -2.48 13.02
N GLN A 132 -8.92 -2.32 13.56
CA GLN A 132 -8.49 -1.06 14.16
C GLN A 132 -8.49 0.09 13.14
N VAL A 133 -8.00 -0.18 11.92
CA VAL A 133 -7.97 0.82 10.86
C VAL A 133 -9.35 1.04 10.25
N ALA A 134 -10.22 0.02 10.22
CA ALA A 134 -11.60 0.17 9.79
C ALA A 134 -12.36 1.16 10.68
N ASP A 135 -12.17 1.11 11.99
CA ASP A 135 -12.77 2.06 12.94
C ASP A 135 -12.31 3.49 12.67
N TRP A 136 -11.08 3.69 12.20
CA TRP A 136 -10.56 5.01 11.81
C TRP A 136 -11.10 5.48 10.45
N LEU A 137 -11.30 4.55 9.51
CA LEU A 137 -11.81 4.87 8.17
C LEU A 137 -13.31 5.14 8.18
N TRP A 138 -14.04 4.49 9.08
CA TRP A 138 -15.50 4.58 9.22
C TRP A 138 -15.89 4.74 10.71
N PRO A 139 -15.57 5.89 11.34
CA PRO A 139 -15.99 6.12 12.71
C PRO A 139 -17.53 6.13 12.75
N ASP A 140 -18.12 5.28 13.57
CA ASP A 140 -19.55 5.25 13.86
C ASP A 140 -19.97 6.55 14.60
N GLY A 141 -19.95 7.67 13.89
CA GLY A 141 -20.64 8.91 14.22
C GLY A 141 -20.07 9.80 15.33
N ASP A 142 -19.17 9.33 16.14
CA ASP A 142 -18.50 10.14 17.15
C ASP A 142 -17.01 10.33 16.75
N ALA A 143 -16.68 11.55 16.32
CA ALA A 143 -15.28 11.91 16.15
C ALA A 143 -14.56 11.70 17.50
N PRO A 144 -13.34 11.14 17.55
CA PRO A 144 -12.58 11.12 18.80
C PRO A 144 -12.43 12.55 19.30
N ASP A 145 -12.68 12.73 20.61
CA ASP A 145 -12.49 14.02 21.25
C ASP A 145 -11.07 14.54 20.98
N ASP A 146 -10.95 15.82 20.66
CA ASP A 146 -9.70 16.51 20.31
C ASP A 146 -8.58 16.41 21.39
N ASP A 147 -8.88 15.85 22.55
CA ASP A 147 -7.97 15.72 23.68
C ASP A 147 -7.16 14.41 23.72
N ASP A 148 -7.54 13.38 22.95
CA ASP A 148 -6.79 12.13 22.82
C ASP A 148 -5.92 12.16 21.54
N GLN A 149 -4.93 13.05 21.49
CA GLN A 149 -3.86 12.99 20.51
C GLN A 149 -2.92 11.81 20.83
N ASP A 150 -3.39 10.61 20.55
CA ASP A 150 -2.51 9.47 20.39
C ASP A 150 -1.83 9.68 19.03
N ASP A 151 -0.50 9.94 19.04
CA ASP A 151 0.30 10.20 17.83
C ASP A 151 0.26 9.05 16.82
N ASP A 152 -0.36 7.93 17.18
CA ASP A 152 -0.49 6.70 16.38
C ASP A 152 -1.83 6.59 15.62
N VAL A 153 -2.78 7.54 15.77
CA VAL A 153 -4.07 7.48 15.07
C VAL A 153 -4.01 8.27 13.77
N PRO A 154 -4.30 7.66 12.60
CA PRO A 154 -4.37 8.40 11.36
C PRO A 154 -5.52 9.40 11.37
N PRO A 155 -5.36 10.57 10.75
CA PRO A 155 -6.42 11.56 10.66
C PRO A 155 -7.65 10.98 9.94
N ALA A 156 -8.84 11.42 10.33
CA ALA A 156 -10.15 10.89 9.96
C ALA A 156 -10.51 10.82 8.46
N GLU A 157 -9.68 11.35 7.58
CA GLU A 157 -9.90 11.31 6.13
C GLU A 157 -8.66 10.76 5.41
N PRO A 158 -8.55 9.44 5.18
CA PRO A 158 -7.50 8.88 4.34
C PRO A 158 -7.71 9.37 2.91
N ALA A 159 -6.64 9.85 2.31
CA ALA A 159 -6.72 10.37 0.97
C ALA A 159 -6.40 9.35 -0.11
N LEU A 160 -5.62 8.33 0.21
CA LEU A 160 -5.20 7.31 -0.73
C LEU A 160 -5.13 5.95 -0.05
N ILE A 161 -5.77 4.96 -0.66
CA ILE A 161 -5.69 3.56 -0.23
C ILE A 161 -4.92 2.78 -1.30
N ILE A 162 -3.92 2.01 -0.87
CA ILE A 162 -3.19 1.04 -1.68
C ILE A 162 -3.58 -0.35 -1.18
N ASP A 163 -4.27 -1.11 -2.04
CA ASP A 163 -4.69 -2.49 -1.78
C ASP A 163 -3.62 -3.45 -2.33
N GLY A 164 -3.07 -4.29 -1.44
CA GLY A 164 -1.99 -5.21 -1.73
C GLY A 164 -2.19 -6.64 -1.23
#